data_b09237cd9b34102cfd7279427190ae5b
#
_entry.id   b09237cd9b34102cfd7279427190ae5b
#
_cell.length_a   1.000
_cell.length_b   1.000
_cell.length_c   1.000
_cell.angle_alpha   90.00
_cell.angle_beta   90.00
_cell.angle_gamma   90.00
#
_symmetry.space_group_name_H-M   'P 1'
#
loop_
_entity.id
_entity.type
_entity.pdbx_description
1 polymer ?
#
loop_
_entity_poly.entity_id
_entity_poly.type
_entity_poly.pdbx_seq_one_letter_code
_entity_poly.pdbx_strand_id
1 'polypeptide(L)'
;MSVSVFAERLRNAMNSRGLKQVDLVHAAEHRGVKMGKSHISQYVAGKTMPREDVLEFLASELDVDMNWLRGEESTTQLNSDASNSVTDGEHAATPLATGASKPQTDSEIPVGRRRTFGKSHKLDNVLYDVRGPVADEAMRMEANGTHILKLNIGNPAPFGFRTPDEVVYDMAHQLTDTEGYSPSKGLFSARKAIMQYAQLKNIPNVTIDDIYTGNGVSELINLSLSALLDNGDEVLVPSPDYPLWTACVNLAGGTAVHYVCDEDSEWYPDIDDMRSKITDKTKAIVIINPNNPTGALYPKEVLQQIVDLAREHQLMIFSDEIYDRLVMDGLEHISIASLAPDLFCVTFSGLSKSHMIAGWRVGWMVLSGNKRLAKDYIEGLNMLANMRMCSNVPAQSVVQTALGGHQSVKDYLVPGGRIYDQRELCTTCSTIFQASPRSNRKRRSTSSRRSM
;
A
#
# COMPACT_ATOMS: atom_id res chain seq x y z
N MET A 1 33.71 -1.26 -29.42
CA MET A 1 33.06 -0.64 -28.25
C MET A 1 31.61 -0.37 -28.56
N SER A 2 30.66 -0.91 -27.77
CA SER A 2 29.23 -0.72 -28.03
C SER A 2 28.70 0.45 -27.20
N VAL A 3 28.17 1.47 -27.87
CA VAL A 3 27.51 2.63 -27.25
C VAL A 3 26.37 2.18 -26.32
N SER A 4 25.81 1.00 -26.57
CA SER A 4 24.76 0.40 -25.74
C SER A 4 25.25 -0.06 -24.35
N VAL A 5 26.47 -0.61 -24.26
CA VAL A 5 27.07 -1.06 -22.98
C VAL A 5 27.39 0.16 -22.11
N PHE A 6 27.97 1.20 -22.70
CA PHE A 6 28.20 2.45 -21.98
C PHE A 6 26.91 3.05 -21.42
N ALA A 7 25.87 3.15 -22.25
CA ALA A 7 24.57 3.72 -21.82
C ALA A 7 23.90 2.88 -20.70
N GLU A 8 24.05 1.56 -20.73
CA GLU A 8 23.55 0.67 -19.68
C GLU A 8 24.32 0.90 -18.38
N ARG A 9 25.65 0.92 -18.42
CA ARG A 9 26.51 1.16 -17.24
C ARG A 9 26.29 2.55 -16.67
N LEU A 10 26.12 3.56 -17.52
CA LEU A 10 25.79 4.94 -17.11
C LEU A 10 24.46 4.98 -16.35
N ARG A 11 23.40 4.35 -16.88
CA ARG A 11 22.10 4.29 -16.18
C ARG A 11 22.20 3.56 -14.85
N ASN A 12 22.91 2.44 -14.81
CA ASN A 12 23.09 1.67 -13.58
C ASN A 12 23.83 2.48 -12.50
N ALA A 13 24.91 3.17 -12.88
CA ALA A 13 25.65 4.04 -11.97
C ALA A 13 24.84 5.24 -11.49
N MET A 14 24.04 5.88 -12.36
CA MET A 14 23.12 6.94 -11.97
C MET A 14 22.07 6.46 -10.97
N ASN A 15 21.46 5.30 -11.25
CA ASN A 15 20.41 4.71 -10.40
C ASN A 15 20.96 4.30 -9.02
N SER A 16 22.15 3.70 -8.97
CA SER A 16 22.78 3.29 -7.70
C SER A 16 23.07 4.47 -6.78
N ARG A 17 23.27 5.66 -7.34
CA ARG A 17 23.50 6.91 -6.59
C ARG A 17 22.26 7.80 -6.45
N GLY A 18 21.14 7.43 -7.03
CA GLY A 18 19.91 8.23 -7.01
C GLY A 18 20.00 9.55 -7.78
N LEU A 19 20.96 9.68 -8.71
CA LEU A 19 21.21 10.89 -9.47
C LEU A 19 20.33 10.94 -10.74
N LYS A 20 19.76 12.11 -11.01
CA LYS A 20 19.03 12.40 -12.25
C LYS A 20 19.94 13.05 -13.29
N GLN A 21 19.54 13.01 -14.55
CA GLN A 21 20.30 13.68 -15.64
C GLN A 21 20.54 15.17 -15.37
N VAL A 22 19.59 15.85 -14.72
CA VAL A 22 19.71 17.27 -14.37
C VAL A 22 20.80 17.52 -13.34
N ASP A 23 21.00 16.60 -12.42
CA ASP A 23 22.03 16.73 -11.37
C ASP A 23 23.43 16.66 -11.99
N LEU A 24 23.64 15.76 -12.95
CA LEU A 24 24.90 15.67 -13.70
C LEU A 24 25.16 16.90 -14.58
N VAL A 25 24.12 17.54 -15.11
CA VAL A 25 24.27 18.79 -15.86
C VAL A 25 24.72 19.91 -14.95
N HIS A 26 24.12 20.06 -13.78
CA HIS A 26 24.51 21.07 -12.78
C HIS A 26 25.93 20.82 -12.27
N ALA A 27 26.29 19.56 -11.98
CA ALA A 27 27.66 19.23 -11.58
C ALA A 27 28.68 19.55 -12.67
N ALA A 28 28.34 19.30 -13.96
CA ALA A 28 29.20 19.67 -15.08
C ALA A 28 29.40 21.19 -15.21
N GLU A 29 28.31 21.96 -15.03
CA GLU A 29 28.39 23.44 -15.04
C GLU A 29 29.31 23.94 -13.93
N HIS A 30 29.19 23.40 -12.72
CA HIS A 30 30.06 23.78 -11.58
C HIS A 30 31.54 23.43 -11.79
N ARG A 31 31.82 22.36 -12.52
CA ARG A 31 33.21 21.94 -12.82
C ARG A 31 33.74 22.48 -14.16
N GLY A 32 32.99 23.31 -14.86
CA GLY A 32 33.38 23.88 -16.14
C GLY A 32 33.43 22.90 -17.31
N VAL A 33 32.76 21.73 -17.17
CA VAL A 33 32.69 20.72 -18.22
C VAL A 33 31.55 21.05 -19.18
N LYS A 34 31.82 21.06 -20.49
CA LYS A 34 30.82 21.40 -21.51
C LYS A 34 29.85 20.23 -21.78
N MET A 35 28.91 20.01 -20.87
CA MET A 35 27.87 19.00 -20.99
C MET A 35 26.50 19.58 -20.63
N GLY A 36 25.62 19.71 -21.62
CA GLY A 36 24.23 20.18 -21.42
C GLY A 36 23.20 19.06 -21.46
N LYS A 37 21.93 19.41 -21.21
CA LYS A 37 20.79 18.47 -21.17
C LYS A 37 20.65 17.58 -22.41
N SER A 38 20.94 18.12 -23.59
CA SER A 38 20.90 17.35 -24.84
C SER A 38 21.98 16.27 -24.89
N HIS A 39 23.19 16.57 -24.40
CA HIS A 39 24.31 15.64 -24.41
C HIS A 39 24.03 14.45 -23.45
N ILE A 40 23.69 14.72 -22.21
CA ILE A 40 23.42 13.65 -21.24
C ILE A 40 22.24 12.76 -21.69
N SER A 41 21.21 13.35 -22.28
CA SER A 41 20.08 12.60 -22.82
C SER A 41 20.49 11.65 -23.95
N GLN A 42 21.42 12.06 -24.84
CA GLN A 42 21.93 11.21 -25.89
C GLN A 42 22.82 10.09 -25.36
N TYR A 43 23.61 10.37 -24.32
CA TYR A 43 24.46 9.39 -23.65
C TYR A 43 23.63 8.31 -22.94
N VAL A 44 22.63 8.70 -22.18
CA VAL A 44 21.71 7.78 -21.48
C VAL A 44 20.86 6.96 -22.47
N ALA A 45 20.51 7.55 -23.62
CA ALA A 45 19.79 6.87 -24.68
C ALA A 45 20.67 5.95 -25.56
N GLY A 46 21.99 5.93 -25.36
CA GLY A 46 22.92 5.13 -26.14
C GLY A 46 23.03 5.57 -27.60
N LYS A 47 22.85 6.85 -27.88
CA LYS A 47 22.95 7.41 -29.24
C LYS A 47 24.35 7.87 -29.59
N THR A 48 25.11 8.33 -28.61
CA THR A 48 26.47 8.83 -28.78
C THR A 48 27.34 8.47 -27.57
N MET A 49 28.67 8.36 -27.80
CA MET A 49 29.68 8.27 -26.75
C MET A 49 30.14 9.66 -26.34
N PRO A 50 30.39 9.92 -25.06
CA PRO A 50 31.02 11.15 -24.61
C PRO A 50 32.49 11.22 -25.06
N ARG A 51 33.03 12.45 -25.10
CA ARG A 51 34.45 12.66 -25.23
C ARG A 51 35.15 12.27 -23.94
N GLU A 52 36.51 12.17 -24.00
CA GLU A 52 37.30 11.69 -22.88
C GLU A 52 37.15 12.55 -21.62
N ASP A 53 37.18 13.86 -21.79
CA ASP A 53 36.95 14.84 -20.73
C ASP A 53 35.60 14.71 -20.02
N VAL A 54 34.55 14.43 -20.80
CA VAL A 54 33.19 14.20 -20.26
C VAL A 54 33.09 12.80 -19.65
N LEU A 55 33.77 11.81 -20.21
CA LEU A 55 33.75 10.44 -19.67
C LEU A 55 34.47 10.39 -18.32
N GLU A 56 35.63 11.06 -18.18
CA GLU A 56 36.36 11.21 -16.94
C GLU A 56 35.53 11.94 -15.87
N PHE A 57 34.85 13.02 -16.25
CA PHE A 57 33.92 13.73 -15.40
C PHE A 57 32.77 12.80 -14.92
N LEU A 58 32.13 12.07 -15.82
CA LEU A 58 31.05 11.15 -15.48
C LEU A 58 31.52 10.02 -14.57
N ALA A 59 32.69 9.44 -14.83
CA ALA A 59 33.30 8.42 -14.00
C ALA A 59 33.58 8.93 -12.59
N SER A 60 34.16 10.12 -12.49
CA SER A 60 34.42 10.79 -11.22
C SER A 60 33.15 11.14 -10.45
N GLU A 61 32.14 11.69 -11.09
CA GLU A 61 30.88 12.10 -10.44
C GLU A 61 30.04 10.90 -10.02
N LEU A 62 30.11 9.82 -10.77
CA LEU A 62 29.42 8.56 -10.48
C LEU A 62 30.26 7.60 -9.64
N ASP A 63 31.53 7.95 -9.34
CA ASP A 63 32.49 7.16 -8.57
C ASP A 63 32.59 5.71 -9.08
N VAL A 64 32.82 5.61 -10.36
CA VAL A 64 33.02 4.35 -11.06
C VAL A 64 34.33 4.38 -11.85
N ASP A 65 34.91 3.20 -12.09
CA ASP A 65 36.09 3.11 -12.95
C ASP A 65 35.75 3.56 -14.39
N MET A 66 36.62 4.40 -14.96
CA MET A 66 36.40 4.96 -16.30
C MET A 66 36.43 3.89 -17.40
N ASN A 67 37.28 2.86 -17.26
CA ASN A 67 37.37 1.77 -18.23
C ASN A 67 36.13 0.87 -18.11
N TRP A 68 35.68 0.63 -16.88
CA TRP A 68 34.41 -0.03 -16.65
C TRP A 68 33.25 0.76 -17.26
N LEU A 69 33.16 2.07 -17.04
CA LEU A 69 32.10 2.89 -17.63
C LEU A 69 32.17 2.88 -19.17
N ARG A 70 33.38 2.85 -19.75
CA ARG A 70 33.63 2.76 -21.19
C ARG A 70 33.19 1.41 -21.80
N GLY A 71 33.08 0.35 -21.00
CA GLY A 71 32.69 -0.99 -21.45
C GLY A 71 33.84 -1.96 -21.59
N GLU A 72 35.01 -1.64 -21.05
CA GLU A 72 36.17 -2.54 -21.00
C GLU A 72 36.06 -3.46 -19.79
N GLU A 73 36.50 -4.71 -19.89
CA GLU A 73 36.56 -5.63 -18.73
C GLU A 73 37.76 -5.25 -17.87
N SER A 74 37.54 -4.96 -16.60
CA SER A 74 38.61 -4.75 -15.62
C SER A 74 39.35 -6.07 -15.40
N THR A 75 40.51 -6.21 -16.00
CA THR A 75 41.47 -7.24 -15.66
C THR A 75 42.16 -6.90 -14.35
N THR A 76 41.52 -7.29 -13.24
CA THR A 76 42.22 -7.38 -11.96
C THR A 76 42.22 -8.85 -11.56
N GLN A 77 43.23 -9.58 -12.04
CA GLN A 77 43.58 -10.91 -11.52
C GLN A 77 44.19 -10.75 -10.13
N LEU A 78 43.65 -11.56 -9.24
CA LEU A 78 44.24 -11.93 -7.95
C LEU A 78 45.68 -12.44 -8.14
N ASN A 79 46.65 -11.82 -7.49
CA ASN A 79 47.91 -12.49 -7.16
C ASN A 79 48.05 -12.53 -5.64
N SER A 80 47.92 -13.72 -5.10
CA SER A 80 48.46 -14.16 -3.83
C SER A 80 49.97 -14.41 -4.03
N ASP A 81 50.77 -13.95 -3.12
CA ASP A 81 51.81 -14.64 -2.38
C ASP A 81 52.95 -13.72 -1.87
N ALA A 82 53.07 -13.83 -0.62
CA ALA A 82 54.21 -14.08 0.26
C ALA A 82 55.42 -13.11 0.30
N SER A 83 55.68 -12.83 1.50
CA SER A 83 56.92 -12.85 2.31
C SER A 83 57.71 -11.58 2.57
N ASN A 84 57.73 -11.32 3.86
CA ASN A 84 58.84 -10.92 4.75
C ASN A 84 59.93 -9.93 4.27
N SER A 85 60.11 -8.83 4.99
CA SER A 85 61.25 -8.71 5.91
C SER A 85 61.27 -7.33 6.61
N VAL A 86 61.73 -7.42 7.84
CA VAL A 86 62.07 -6.48 8.89
C VAL A 86 63.10 -5.45 8.42
N THR A 87 63.05 -4.18 8.88
CA THR A 87 64.04 -3.51 9.76
C THR A 87 63.70 -2.03 9.96
N ASP A 88 63.67 -1.67 11.23
CA ASP A 88 64.23 -0.56 12.02
C ASP A 88 64.40 0.86 11.45
N GLY A 89 63.94 1.84 12.26
CA GLY A 89 64.83 2.95 12.60
C GLY A 89 64.23 4.37 12.54
N GLU A 90 63.89 4.89 13.73
CA GLU A 90 64.19 6.20 14.29
C GLU A 90 63.54 7.51 13.77
N HIS A 91 62.88 8.10 14.72
CA HIS A 91 62.87 9.52 15.23
C HIS A 91 62.56 10.73 14.34
N ALA A 92 61.57 11.40 14.85
CA ALA A 92 61.49 12.83 15.22
C ALA A 92 60.69 13.78 14.34
N ALA A 93 59.89 14.52 15.10
CA ALA A 93 59.33 15.84 14.87
C ALA A 93 57.89 15.97 14.35
N THR A 94 57.04 16.29 15.30
CA THR A 94 55.70 16.84 15.14
C THR A 94 55.71 18.23 14.47
N PRO A 95 54.77 18.50 13.60
CA PRO A 95 54.05 19.77 13.63
C PRO A 95 52.51 19.59 13.61
N LEU A 96 51.89 20.59 14.18
CA LEU A 96 50.47 20.73 14.49
C LEU A 96 49.52 20.38 13.34
N ALA A 97 48.50 19.64 13.70
CA ALA A 97 47.38 19.24 12.86
C ALA A 97 46.45 20.42 12.56
N THR A 98 46.23 20.71 11.30
CA THR A 98 45.02 21.33 10.80
C THR A 98 44.08 20.17 10.39
N GLY A 99 42.99 19.99 11.13
CA GLY A 99 42.06 18.90 10.92
C GLY A 99 41.23 19.04 9.63
N ALA A 100 41.61 18.26 8.65
CA ALA A 100 40.68 17.85 7.60
C ALA A 100 40.49 16.34 7.75
N SER A 101 39.33 15.93 8.20
CA SER A 101 38.97 14.52 8.28
C SER A 101 38.93 13.92 6.87
N LYS A 102 39.88 13.00 6.61
CA LYS A 102 39.85 12.16 5.40
C LYS A 102 38.60 11.28 5.47
N PRO A 103 37.90 11.04 4.35
CA PRO A 103 36.84 10.05 4.32
C PRO A 103 37.41 8.68 4.70
N GLN A 104 36.83 8.03 5.71
CA GLN A 104 37.20 6.67 6.11
C GLN A 104 36.92 5.74 4.91
N THR A 105 37.98 5.14 4.41
CA THR A 105 37.89 4.10 3.39
C THR A 105 37.42 2.80 4.05
N ASP A 106 36.60 2.04 3.35
CA ASP A 106 36.00 0.75 3.77
C ASP A 106 37.02 -0.34 4.23
N SER A 107 38.31 -0.05 4.08
CA SER A 107 39.41 -0.99 4.38
C SER A 107 39.80 -1.09 5.86
N GLU A 108 39.28 -0.20 6.76
CA GLU A 108 39.68 -0.18 8.17
C GLU A 108 38.76 -0.96 9.13
N ILE A 109 37.67 -1.56 8.64
CA ILE A 109 36.80 -2.38 9.47
C ILE A 109 37.24 -3.86 9.35
N PRO A 110 37.70 -4.50 10.44
CA PRO A 110 38.09 -5.91 10.39
C PRO A 110 36.94 -6.78 9.87
N VAL A 111 37.20 -7.60 8.87
CA VAL A 111 36.22 -8.43 8.14
C VAL A 111 35.40 -9.35 9.07
N GLY A 112 35.89 -9.63 10.29
CA GLY A 112 35.20 -10.45 11.29
C GLY A 112 34.12 -9.75 12.13
N ARG A 113 33.86 -8.43 11.96
CA ARG A 113 32.90 -7.65 12.76
C ARG A 113 31.85 -6.88 11.97
N ARG A 114 31.68 -7.14 10.68
CA ARG A 114 30.62 -6.50 9.89
C ARG A 114 29.26 -7.05 10.34
N ARG A 115 28.44 -6.18 10.97
CA ARG A 115 27.04 -6.50 11.23
C ARG A 115 26.25 -6.36 9.96
N THR A 116 25.48 -7.37 9.61
CA THR A 116 24.44 -7.28 8.59
C THR A 116 23.12 -6.84 9.25
N PHE A 117 22.41 -5.92 8.62
CA PHE A 117 21.08 -5.49 9.07
C PHE A 117 20.03 -6.20 8.21
N GLY A 118 19.43 -7.26 8.76
CA GLY A 118 18.30 -7.97 8.14
C GLY A 118 16.97 -7.28 8.47
N LYS A 119 15.91 -7.61 7.70
CA LYS A 119 14.54 -7.23 8.08
C LYS A 119 14.14 -7.89 9.40
N SER A 120 13.19 -7.29 10.11
CA SER A 120 12.62 -7.89 11.32
C SER A 120 11.94 -9.23 10.99
N HIS A 121 12.08 -10.24 11.86
CA HIS A 121 11.39 -11.53 11.72
C HIS A 121 9.86 -11.41 11.73
N LYS A 122 9.29 -10.33 12.32
CA LYS A 122 7.86 -10.02 12.22
C LYS A 122 7.38 -9.86 10.77
N LEU A 123 8.28 -9.52 9.84
CA LEU A 123 7.98 -9.34 8.41
C LEU A 123 8.13 -10.62 7.58
N ASP A 124 8.56 -11.74 8.16
CA ASP A 124 8.80 -12.96 7.41
C ASP A 124 7.50 -13.57 6.85
N ASN A 125 6.40 -13.42 7.58
CA ASN A 125 5.07 -13.91 7.21
C ASN A 125 4.12 -12.80 6.71
N VAL A 126 4.64 -11.59 6.48
CA VAL A 126 3.83 -10.49 5.93
C VAL A 126 3.85 -10.59 4.42
N LEU A 127 2.82 -11.26 3.89
CA LEU A 127 2.61 -11.43 2.46
C LEU A 127 1.78 -10.26 1.93
N TYR A 128 2.41 -9.11 1.73
CA TYR A 128 1.78 -7.94 1.10
C TYR A 128 2.60 -7.52 -0.11
N ASP A 129 2.45 -8.29 -1.19
CA ASP A 129 3.22 -8.08 -2.41
C ASP A 129 2.34 -7.46 -3.51
N VAL A 130 2.13 -6.15 -3.41
CA VAL A 130 1.46 -5.36 -4.45
C VAL A 130 2.40 -5.11 -5.64
N ARG A 131 3.70 -5.41 -5.48
CA ARG A 131 4.77 -5.09 -6.42
C ARG A 131 5.51 -6.29 -6.98
N GLY A 132 5.21 -7.50 -6.61
CA GLY A 132 5.92 -8.72 -6.96
C GLY A 132 6.31 -8.92 -8.43
N PRO A 133 6.77 -10.11 -8.80
CA PRO A 133 7.38 -10.36 -10.11
C PRO A 133 6.53 -9.93 -11.31
N VAL A 134 5.20 -9.97 -11.17
CA VAL A 134 4.26 -9.51 -12.23
C VAL A 134 4.33 -8.00 -12.42
N ALA A 135 4.40 -7.23 -11.32
CA ALA A 135 4.52 -5.78 -11.39
C ALA A 135 5.88 -5.34 -11.94
N ASP A 136 6.96 -6.05 -11.56
CA ASP A 136 8.30 -5.80 -12.06
C ASP A 136 8.39 -6.07 -13.57
N GLU A 137 7.78 -7.16 -14.04
CA GLU A 137 7.70 -7.46 -15.47
C GLU A 137 6.84 -6.42 -16.22
N ALA A 138 5.72 -5.99 -15.64
CA ALA A 138 4.91 -4.92 -16.21
C ALA A 138 5.72 -3.62 -16.34
N MET A 139 6.47 -3.23 -15.31
CA MET A 139 7.35 -2.05 -15.37
C MET A 139 8.45 -2.22 -16.44
N ARG A 140 9.03 -3.40 -16.57
CA ARG A 140 10.02 -3.69 -17.62
C ARG A 140 9.43 -3.57 -19.01
N MET A 141 8.20 -4.07 -19.22
CA MET A 141 7.48 -3.95 -20.50
C MET A 141 7.15 -2.49 -20.81
N GLU A 142 6.70 -1.71 -19.83
CA GLU A 142 6.44 -0.27 -19.99
C GLU A 142 7.71 0.50 -20.38
N ALA A 143 8.84 0.19 -19.73
CA ALA A 143 10.13 0.79 -20.08
C ALA A 143 10.55 0.50 -21.53
N ASN A 144 10.09 -0.62 -22.10
CA ASN A 144 10.29 -1.00 -23.50
C ASN A 144 9.21 -0.48 -24.45
N GLY A 145 8.33 0.43 -23.98
CA GLY A 145 7.30 1.08 -24.80
C GLY A 145 5.98 0.31 -24.92
N THR A 146 5.79 -0.79 -24.17
CA THR A 146 4.51 -1.52 -24.16
C THR A 146 3.53 -0.79 -23.24
N HIS A 147 2.34 -0.51 -23.75
CA HIS A 147 1.27 0.05 -22.92
C HIS A 147 0.64 -1.04 -22.04
N ILE A 148 0.71 -0.89 -20.72
CA ILE A 148 0.13 -1.81 -19.76
C ILE A 148 -1.11 -1.20 -19.11
N LEU A 149 -2.26 -1.86 -19.24
CA LEU A 149 -3.48 -1.50 -18.53
C LEU A 149 -3.43 -2.06 -17.10
N LYS A 150 -3.25 -1.18 -16.12
CA LYS A 150 -3.12 -1.57 -14.70
C LYS A 150 -4.50 -1.70 -14.05
N LEU A 151 -4.94 -2.94 -13.83
CA LEU A 151 -6.22 -3.27 -13.19
C LEU A 151 -6.06 -3.87 -11.79
N ASN A 152 -4.84 -3.93 -11.28
CA ASN A 152 -4.47 -4.58 -10.02
C ASN A 152 -4.78 -3.72 -8.77
N ILE A 153 -5.03 -2.42 -8.94
CA ILE A 153 -5.36 -1.50 -7.84
C ILE A 153 -6.58 -0.67 -8.24
N GLY A 154 -7.57 -0.61 -7.37
CA GLY A 154 -8.75 0.25 -7.52
C GLY A 154 -8.39 1.73 -7.39
N ASN A 155 -7.83 2.30 -8.47
CA ASN A 155 -7.42 3.69 -8.55
C ASN A 155 -8.10 4.37 -9.76
N PRO A 156 -9.30 4.96 -9.59
CA PRO A 156 -10.09 5.49 -10.71
C PRO A 156 -9.52 6.77 -11.34
N ALA A 157 -8.74 7.55 -10.60
CA ALA A 157 -8.26 8.86 -11.08
C ALA A 157 -7.48 8.81 -12.41
N PRO A 158 -6.54 7.87 -12.66
CA PRO A 158 -5.85 7.75 -13.95
C PRO A 158 -6.77 7.44 -15.13
N PHE A 159 -7.98 6.92 -14.85
CA PHE A 159 -9.00 6.61 -15.86
C PHE A 159 -9.97 7.78 -16.08
N GLY A 160 -9.66 8.97 -15.56
CA GLY A 160 -10.45 10.18 -15.78
C GLY A 160 -11.68 10.33 -14.89
N PHE A 161 -11.79 9.53 -13.81
CA PHE A 161 -12.76 9.81 -12.76
C PHE A 161 -12.27 10.97 -11.90
N ARG A 162 -13.17 11.87 -11.54
CA ARG A 162 -12.85 13.09 -10.80
C ARG A 162 -13.55 13.10 -9.45
N THR A 163 -12.89 13.73 -8.50
CA THR A 163 -13.48 14.15 -7.22
C THR A 163 -14.57 15.18 -7.46
N PRO A 164 -15.68 15.17 -6.73
CA PRO A 164 -16.68 16.21 -6.81
C PRO A 164 -16.08 17.61 -6.61
N ASP A 165 -16.48 18.56 -7.48
CA ASP A 165 -15.88 19.90 -7.51
C ASP A 165 -16.06 20.65 -6.19
N GLU A 166 -17.19 20.47 -5.48
CA GLU A 166 -17.44 21.04 -4.17
C GLU A 166 -16.45 20.59 -3.11
N VAL A 167 -15.98 19.34 -3.18
CA VAL A 167 -14.98 18.80 -2.26
C VAL A 167 -13.60 19.38 -2.56
N VAL A 168 -13.27 19.54 -3.85
CA VAL A 168 -12.01 20.18 -4.29
C VAL A 168 -11.99 21.65 -3.88
N TYR A 169 -13.11 22.36 -4.10
CA TYR A 169 -13.26 23.76 -3.73
C TYR A 169 -13.09 23.95 -2.22
N ASP A 170 -13.77 23.13 -1.42
CA ASP A 170 -13.71 23.18 0.03
C ASP A 170 -12.28 22.94 0.54
N MET A 171 -11.59 21.92 0.02
CA MET A 171 -10.18 21.67 0.32
C MET A 171 -9.31 22.91 0.07
N ALA A 172 -9.45 23.52 -1.10
CA ALA A 172 -8.63 24.66 -1.49
C ALA A 172 -8.86 25.88 -0.56
N HIS A 173 -10.09 26.09 -0.10
CA HIS A 173 -10.43 27.20 0.78
C HIS A 173 -10.02 27.00 2.23
N GLN A 174 -9.94 25.75 2.70
CA GLN A 174 -9.59 25.45 4.09
C GLN A 174 -8.10 25.16 4.30
N LEU A 175 -7.25 25.20 3.26
CA LEU A 175 -5.83 24.87 3.39
C LEU A 175 -5.10 25.70 4.44
N THR A 176 -5.34 27.00 4.50
CA THR A 176 -4.70 27.91 5.48
C THR A 176 -5.18 27.68 6.90
N ASP A 177 -6.37 27.12 7.09
CA ASP A 177 -6.93 26.84 8.41
C ASP A 177 -6.55 25.44 8.93
N THR A 178 -5.83 24.67 8.12
CA THR A 178 -5.49 23.26 8.39
C THR A 178 -4.00 22.99 8.50
N GLU A 179 -3.18 24.03 8.71
CA GLU A 179 -1.72 23.95 8.84
C GLU A 179 -1.28 23.31 10.17
N GLY A 180 -2.09 23.46 11.23
CA GLY A 180 -1.80 22.97 12.56
C GLY A 180 -2.23 21.53 12.80
N TYR A 181 -1.77 20.93 13.91
CA TYR A 181 -2.26 19.64 14.37
C TYR A 181 -3.73 19.68 14.78
N SER A 182 -4.48 18.63 14.48
CA SER A 182 -5.80 18.39 15.05
C SER A 182 -5.74 17.50 16.30
N PRO A 183 -6.85 17.36 17.05
CA PRO A 183 -6.97 16.31 18.04
C PRO A 183 -6.66 14.92 17.43
N SER A 184 -6.10 14.02 18.21
CA SER A 184 -5.66 12.70 17.74
C SER A 184 -6.78 11.84 17.13
N LYS A 185 -8.00 11.98 17.64
CA LYS A 185 -9.20 11.32 17.06
C LYS A 185 -9.70 11.99 15.79
N GLY A 186 -9.30 13.22 15.51
CA GLY A 186 -9.69 13.99 14.33
C GLY A 186 -10.48 15.26 14.63
N LEU A 187 -10.65 16.09 13.60
CA LEU A 187 -11.43 17.33 13.66
C LEU A 187 -12.86 17.07 14.13
N PHE A 188 -13.39 17.98 14.91
CA PHE A 188 -14.78 17.91 15.40
C PHE A 188 -15.79 17.83 14.25
N SER A 189 -15.64 18.67 13.23
CA SER A 189 -16.52 18.70 12.04
C SER A 189 -16.53 17.36 11.31
N ALA A 190 -15.36 16.76 11.10
CA ALA A 190 -15.23 15.45 10.47
C ALA A 190 -15.90 14.35 11.31
N ARG A 191 -15.58 14.27 12.61
CA ARG A 191 -16.17 13.26 13.50
C ARG A 191 -17.69 13.41 13.63
N LYS A 192 -18.20 14.65 13.68
CA LYS A 192 -19.65 14.91 13.73
C LYS A 192 -20.33 14.43 12.45
N ALA A 193 -19.77 14.72 11.29
CA ALA A 193 -20.32 14.27 10.02
C ALA A 193 -20.31 12.73 9.90
N ILE A 194 -19.23 12.08 10.34
CA ILE A 194 -19.11 10.62 10.38
C ILE A 194 -20.13 10.00 11.36
N MET A 195 -20.33 10.62 12.54
CA MET A 195 -21.37 10.18 13.49
C MET A 195 -22.76 10.23 12.86
N GLN A 196 -23.09 11.33 12.19
CA GLN A 196 -24.38 11.47 11.48
C GLN A 196 -24.51 10.40 10.37
N TYR A 197 -23.43 10.13 9.65
CA TYR A 197 -23.42 9.08 8.63
C TYR A 197 -23.63 7.68 9.25
N ALA A 198 -23.02 7.40 10.40
CA ALA A 198 -23.27 6.15 11.12
C ALA A 198 -24.74 6.01 11.57
N GLN A 199 -25.35 7.13 11.99
CA GLN A 199 -26.78 7.16 12.34
C GLN A 199 -27.69 6.83 11.14
N LEU A 200 -27.38 7.37 9.96
CA LEU A 200 -28.12 7.04 8.72
C LEU A 200 -28.00 5.55 8.36
N LYS A 201 -26.92 4.89 8.75
CA LYS A 201 -26.71 3.45 8.58
C LYS A 201 -27.28 2.62 9.73
N ASN A 202 -28.02 3.22 10.65
CA ASN A 202 -28.59 2.60 11.85
C ASN A 202 -27.55 1.89 12.74
N ILE A 203 -26.30 2.36 12.75
CA ILE A 203 -25.27 1.84 13.64
C ILE A 203 -25.56 2.32 15.06
N PRO A 204 -25.74 1.39 16.03
CA PRO A 204 -26.23 1.74 17.36
C PRO A 204 -25.14 2.30 18.26
N ASN A 205 -25.55 3.13 19.24
CA ASN A 205 -24.73 3.57 20.38
C ASN A 205 -23.46 4.34 19.96
N VAL A 206 -23.48 5.09 18.84
CA VAL A 206 -22.36 5.87 18.36
C VAL A 206 -22.45 7.30 18.88
N THR A 207 -21.39 7.77 19.51
CA THR A 207 -21.17 9.16 19.89
C THR A 207 -19.97 9.73 19.13
N ILE A 208 -19.75 11.03 19.22
CA ILE A 208 -18.62 11.68 18.56
C ILE A 208 -17.26 11.15 19.09
N ASP A 209 -17.22 10.68 20.34
CA ASP A 209 -16.00 10.17 20.97
C ASP A 209 -15.63 8.73 20.53
N ASP A 210 -16.53 8.08 19.82
CA ASP A 210 -16.35 6.73 19.27
C ASP A 210 -15.72 6.74 17.87
N ILE A 211 -15.34 7.91 17.36
CA ILE A 211 -14.89 8.10 15.99
C ILE A 211 -13.43 8.50 15.94
N TYR A 212 -12.67 7.82 15.11
CA TYR A 212 -11.27 8.10 14.82
C TYR A 212 -11.07 8.29 13.32
N THR A 213 -10.45 9.41 12.95
CA THR A 213 -9.98 9.62 11.57
C THR A 213 -8.59 9.05 11.37
N GLY A 214 -8.25 8.63 10.16
CA GLY A 214 -6.94 8.05 9.82
C GLY A 214 -6.45 8.46 8.44
N ASN A 215 -5.18 8.24 8.19
CA ASN A 215 -4.55 8.43 6.88
C ASN A 215 -4.96 7.29 5.92
N GLY A 216 -6.25 7.23 5.65
CA GLY A 216 -6.95 6.13 5.00
C GLY A 216 -7.27 4.99 5.98
N VAL A 217 -8.13 4.08 5.55
CA VAL A 217 -8.51 2.89 6.32
C VAL A 217 -7.31 2.02 6.66
N SER A 218 -6.28 2.00 5.81
CA SER A 218 -5.08 1.18 6.01
C SER A 218 -4.34 1.48 7.31
N GLU A 219 -4.24 2.75 7.70
CA GLU A 219 -3.65 3.13 8.99
C GLU A 219 -4.51 2.63 10.16
N LEU A 220 -5.82 2.77 10.05
CA LEU A 220 -6.75 2.39 11.10
C LEU A 220 -6.82 0.88 11.31
N ILE A 221 -6.73 0.08 10.25
CA ILE A 221 -6.58 -1.38 10.32
C ILE A 221 -5.32 -1.73 11.12
N ASN A 222 -4.18 -1.10 10.80
CA ASN A 222 -2.94 -1.36 11.51
C ASN A 222 -3.02 -0.96 12.99
N LEU A 223 -3.59 0.21 13.30
CA LEU A 223 -3.79 0.65 14.69
C LEU A 223 -4.71 -0.29 15.45
N SER A 224 -5.82 -0.72 14.83
CA SER A 224 -6.82 -1.59 15.47
C SER A 224 -6.25 -2.95 15.80
N LEU A 225 -5.51 -3.56 14.89
CA LEU A 225 -4.91 -4.87 15.11
C LEU A 225 -3.71 -4.80 16.08
N SER A 226 -2.93 -3.72 16.01
CA SER A 226 -1.83 -3.49 16.98
C SER A 226 -2.31 -3.25 18.41
N ALA A 227 -3.53 -2.70 18.57
CA ALA A 227 -4.13 -2.51 19.89
C ALA A 227 -4.79 -3.78 20.46
N LEU A 228 -5.11 -4.76 19.60
CA LEU A 228 -5.86 -5.96 19.97
C LEU A 228 -4.98 -7.18 20.20
N LEU A 229 -3.97 -7.38 19.35
CA LEU A 229 -3.32 -8.68 19.19
C LEU A 229 -2.00 -8.78 19.95
N ASP A 230 -1.88 -9.88 20.68
CA ASP A 230 -0.63 -10.42 21.20
C ASP A 230 -0.13 -11.59 20.33
N ASN A 231 1.09 -12.05 20.63
CA ASN A 231 1.67 -13.20 19.91
C ASN A 231 0.84 -14.46 20.17
N GLY A 232 0.34 -15.05 19.09
CA GLY A 232 -0.43 -16.29 19.11
C GLY A 232 -1.94 -16.11 19.10
N ASP A 233 -2.44 -14.88 19.17
CA ASP A 233 -3.86 -14.59 18.94
C ASP A 233 -4.24 -14.85 17.48
N GLU A 234 -5.51 -15.11 17.23
CA GLU A 234 -6.04 -15.42 15.91
C GLU A 234 -7.16 -14.45 15.50
N VAL A 235 -7.22 -14.15 14.20
CA VAL A 235 -8.29 -13.36 13.59
C VAL A 235 -8.79 -14.09 12.36
N LEU A 236 -10.11 -14.30 12.27
CA LEU A 236 -10.73 -14.82 11.08
C LEU A 236 -10.77 -13.74 9.99
N VAL A 237 -10.23 -14.06 8.80
CA VAL A 237 -10.13 -13.16 7.65
C VAL A 237 -10.74 -13.85 6.42
N PRO A 238 -11.51 -13.17 5.55
CA PRO A 238 -12.09 -13.81 4.37
C PRO A 238 -11.02 -14.30 3.39
N SER A 239 -11.34 -15.31 2.59
CA SER A 239 -10.55 -15.76 1.45
C SER A 239 -11.47 -15.96 0.24
N PRO A 240 -11.29 -15.13 -0.82
CA PRO A 240 -10.28 -14.09 -1.01
C PRO A 240 -10.52 -12.82 -0.19
N ASP A 241 -9.43 -12.09 0.13
CA ASP A 241 -9.46 -10.88 0.93
C ASP A 241 -8.73 -9.68 0.28
N TYR A 242 -8.80 -8.55 0.95
CA TYR A 242 -7.85 -7.46 0.76
C TYR A 242 -6.59 -7.77 1.58
N PRO A 243 -5.43 -8.07 0.95
CA PRO A 243 -4.24 -8.64 1.62
C PRO A 243 -3.70 -7.85 2.81
N LEU A 244 -4.10 -6.58 2.95
CA LEU A 244 -3.69 -5.74 4.07
C LEU A 244 -4.16 -6.29 5.42
N TRP A 245 -5.36 -6.89 5.48
CA TRP A 245 -5.88 -7.47 6.72
C TRP A 245 -4.96 -8.60 7.20
N THR A 246 -4.66 -9.56 6.34
CA THR A 246 -3.71 -10.64 6.63
C THR A 246 -2.33 -10.11 7.02
N ALA A 247 -1.80 -9.13 6.29
CA ALA A 247 -0.50 -8.54 6.56
C ALA A 247 -0.45 -7.85 7.93
N CYS A 248 -1.48 -7.08 8.28
CA CYS A 248 -1.53 -6.36 9.56
C CYS A 248 -1.74 -7.29 10.75
N VAL A 249 -2.53 -8.37 10.61
CA VAL A 249 -2.67 -9.42 11.65
C VAL A 249 -1.30 -10.02 11.95
N ASN A 250 -0.58 -10.46 10.92
CA ASN A 250 0.73 -11.08 11.08
C ASN A 250 1.78 -10.09 11.63
N LEU A 251 1.75 -8.83 11.19
CA LEU A 251 2.65 -7.78 11.68
C LEU A 251 2.42 -7.48 13.17
N ALA A 252 1.16 -7.55 13.63
CA ALA A 252 0.80 -7.37 15.03
C ALA A 252 1.18 -8.58 15.92
N GLY A 253 1.65 -9.69 15.34
CA GLY A 253 2.05 -10.90 16.05
C GLY A 253 0.95 -11.98 16.09
N GLY A 254 -0.22 -11.71 15.55
CA GLY A 254 -1.30 -12.68 15.44
C GLY A 254 -1.16 -13.61 14.22
N THR A 255 -2.13 -14.47 14.08
CA THR A 255 -2.30 -15.39 12.94
C THR A 255 -3.60 -15.11 12.21
N ALA A 256 -3.53 -14.80 10.92
CA ALA A 256 -4.70 -14.68 10.07
C ALA A 256 -5.20 -16.08 9.70
N VAL A 257 -6.40 -16.43 10.16
CA VAL A 257 -7.07 -17.68 9.87
C VAL A 257 -8.13 -17.43 8.79
N HIS A 258 -7.89 -17.93 7.59
CA HIS A 258 -8.75 -17.62 6.46
C HIS A 258 -9.97 -18.53 6.40
N TYR A 259 -11.16 -17.92 6.36
CA TYR A 259 -12.41 -18.63 6.06
C TYR A 259 -12.77 -18.49 4.58
N VAL A 260 -13.48 -19.49 4.05
CA VAL A 260 -13.83 -19.55 2.63
C VAL A 260 -14.99 -18.62 2.33
N CYS A 261 -14.86 -17.82 1.26
CA CYS A 261 -15.98 -17.21 0.57
C CYS A 261 -16.21 -18.04 -0.71
N ASP A 262 -17.31 -18.74 -0.76
CA ASP A 262 -17.56 -19.77 -1.77
C ASP A 262 -18.01 -19.16 -3.11
N GLU A 263 -17.25 -19.45 -4.17
CA GLU A 263 -17.54 -18.98 -5.53
C GLU A 263 -18.91 -19.48 -6.04
N ASP A 264 -19.26 -20.71 -5.73
CA ASP A 264 -20.53 -21.31 -6.16
C ASP A 264 -21.73 -20.75 -5.38
N SER A 265 -21.48 -20.10 -4.24
CA SER A 265 -22.46 -19.40 -3.40
C SER A 265 -22.29 -17.87 -3.47
N GLU A 266 -22.04 -17.34 -4.66
CA GLU A 266 -21.91 -15.89 -4.92
C GLU A 266 -20.85 -15.18 -4.07
N TRP A 267 -19.79 -15.90 -3.69
CA TRP A 267 -18.71 -15.44 -2.82
C TRP A 267 -19.14 -15.07 -1.40
N TYR A 268 -20.25 -15.64 -0.92
CA TYR A 268 -20.64 -15.44 0.47
C TYR A 268 -19.77 -16.27 1.41
N PRO A 269 -19.55 -15.77 2.65
CA PRO A 269 -18.85 -16.53 3.69
C PRO A 269 -19.51 -17.88 3.99
N ASP A 270 -18.71 -18.94 4.00
CA ASP A 270 -19.14 -20.25 4.47
C ASP A 270 -19.13 -20.25 6.00
N ILE A 271 -20.32 -20.25 6.61
CA ILE A 271 -20.50 -20.15 8.06
C ILE A 271 -20.01 -21.40 8.78
N ASP A 272 -20.15 -22.58 8.17
CA ASP A 272 -19.68 -23.83 8.76
C ASP A 272 -18.14 -23.90 8.74
N ASP A 273 -17.53 -23.44 7.66
CA ASP A 273 -16.07 -23.28 7.59
C ASP A 273 -15.56 -22.26 8.62
N MET A 274 -16.22 -21.10 8.75
CA MET A 274 -15.89 -20.10 9.78
C MET A 274 -15.95 -20.73 11.18
N ARG A 275 -17.03 -21.42 11.51
CA ARG A 275 -17.24 -22.10 12.81
C ARG A 275 -16.15 -23.11 13.10
N SER A 276 -15.77 -23.91 12.10
CA SER A 276 -14.74 -24.95 12.25
C SER A 276 -13.33 -24.40 12.55
N LYS A 277 -13.11 -23.13 12.25
CA LYS A 277 -11.81 -22.44 12.37
C LYS A 277 -11.68 -21.58 13.62
N ILE A 278 -12.77 -21.41 14.38
CA ILE A 278 -12.72 -20.66 15.64
C ILE A 278 -12.05 -21.52 16.73
N THR A 279 -11.11 -20.92 17.44
CA THR A 279 -10.41 -21.53 18.57
C THR A 279 -10.48 -20.60 19.78
N ASP A 280 -9.96 -21.04 20.94
CA ASP A 280 -9.83 -20.21 22.15
C ASP A 280 -8.91 -18.99 21.96
N LYS A 281 -8.13 -18.95 20.89
CA LYS A 281 -7.22 -17.85 20.54
C LYS A 281 -7.87 -16.83 19.61
N THR A 282 -9.02 -17.15 19.05
CA THR A 282 -9.72 -16.26 18.11
C THR A 282 -10.27 -15.05 18.85
N LYS A 283 -9.87 -13.84 18.44
CA LYS A 283 -10.31 -12.57 19.04
C LYS A 283 -11.39 -11.87 18.24
N ALA A 284 -11.32 -11.97 16.91
CA ALA A 284 -12.16 -11.18 16.03
C ALA A 284 -12.47 -11.87 14.70
N ILE A 285 -13.54 -11.41 14.06
CA ILE A 285 -13.91 -11.73 12.70
C ILE A 285 -13.78 -10.46 11.85
N VAL A 286 -13.08 -10.55 10.72
CA VAL A 286 -13.02 -9.49 9.71
C VAL A 286 -14.08 -9.77 8.63
N ILE A 287 -14.88 -8.76 8.34
CA ILE A 287 -15.85 -8.75 7.24
C ILE A 287 -15.48 -7.62 6.29
N ILE A 288 -15.46 -7.90 4.99
CA ILE A 288 -15.29 -6.89 3.94
C ILE A 288 -16.57 -6.89 3.10
N ASN A 289 -17.38 -5.86 3.27
CA ASN A 289 -18.70 -5.81 2.63
C ASN A 289 -19.07 -4.40 2.13
N PRO A 290 -19.23 -4.18 0.82
CA PRO A 290 -18.99 -5.13 -0.29
C PRO A 290 -17.55 -5.64 -0.34
N ASN A 291 -17.38 -6.90 -0.76
CA ASN A 291 -16.09 -7.59 -0.69
C ASN A 291 -15.09 -7.07 -1.74
N ASN A 292 -13.85 -6.98 -1.34
CA ASN A 292 -12.70 -6.82 -2.22
C ASN A 292 -11.85 -8.11 -2.12
N PRO A 293 -11.70 -8.89 -3.22
CA PRO A 293 -11.81 -8.48 -4.62
C PRO A 293 -13.09 -8.90 -5.36
N THR A 294 -14.00 -9.66 -4.74
CA THR A 294 -15.09 -10.35 -5.47
C THR A 294 -16.24 -9.43 -5.89
N GLY A 295 -16.44 -8.30 -5.18
CA GLY A 295 -17.57 -7.41 -5.36
C GLY A 295 -18.86 -7.91 -4.72
N ALA A 296 -18.84 -9.04 -4.02
CA ALA A 296 -20.03 -9.60 -3.36
C ALA A 296 -20.59 -8.63 -2.31
N LEU A 297 -21.89 -8.46 -2.34
CA LEU A 297 -22.66 -7.73 -1.32
C LEU A 297 -23.43 -8.75 -0.50
N TYR A 298 -23.11 -8.86 0.79
CA TYR A 298 -23.70 -9.86 1.65
C TYR A 298 -25.13 -9.45 2.06
N PRO A 299 -26.13 -10.33 1.85
CA PRO A 299 -27.48 -10.08 2.27
C PRO A 299 -27.62 -10.14 3.80
N LYS A 300 -28.73 -9.58 4.30
CA LYS A 300 -29.00 -9.48 5.74
C LYS A 300 -28.91 -10.82 6.46
N GLU A 301 -29.38 -11.86 5.81
CA GLU A 301 -29.43 -13.22 6.35
C GLU A 301 -28.03 -13.78 6.62
N VAL A 302 -27.10 -13.58 5.69
CA VAL A 302 -25.70 -13.97 5.85
C VAL A 302 -25.03 -13.13 6.94
N LEU A 303 -25.24 -11.80 6.95
CA LEU A 303 -24.72 -10.93 8.00
C LEU A 303 -25.24 -11.33 9.39
N GLN A 304 -26.53 -11.72 9.49
CA GLN A 304 -27.10 -12.18 10.76
C GLN A 304 -26.46 -13.48 11.25
N GLN A 305 -26.22 -14.44 10.35
CA GLN A 305 -25.51 -15.69 10.71
C GLN A 305 -24.09 -15.41 11.24
N ILE A 306 -23.39 -14.45 10.66
CA ILE A 306 -22.05 -14.03 11.15
C ILE A 306 -22.17 -13.37 12.52
N VAL A 307 -23.18 -12.52 12.75
CA VAL A 307 -23.44 -11.90 14.06
C VAL A 307 -23.74 -12.96 15.10
N ASP A 308 -24.55 -13.96 14.76
CA ASP A 308 -24.93 -15.05 15.68
C ASP A 308 -23.71 -15.91 16.03
N LEU A 309 -22.84 -16.20 15.04
CA LEU A 309 -21.58 -16.89 15.25
C LEU A 309 -20.63 -16.08 16.17
N ALA A 310 -20.50 -14.77 15.91
CA ALA A 310 -19.67 -13.88 16.73
C ALA A 310 -20.20 -13.80 18.17
N ARG A 311 -21.52 -13.81 18.34
CA ARG A 311 -22.17 -13.80 19.67
C ARG A 311 -21.93 -15.10 20.43
N GLU A 312 -22.07 -16.24 19.77
CA GLU A 312 -21.83 -17.57 20.34
C GLU A 312 -20.42 -17.70 20.89
N HIS A 313 -19.43 -17.20 20.15
CA HIS A 313 -18.02 -17.28 20.52
C HIS A 313 -17.47 -16.01 21.19
N GLN A 314 -18.30 -15.00 21.46
CA GLN A 314 -17.92 -13.73 22.09
C GLN A 314 -16.82 -12.98 21.35
N LEU A 315 -16.84 -12.99 20.02
CA LEU A 315 -15.87 -12.36 19.15
C LEU A 315 -16.28 -10.91 18.85
N MET A 316 -15.29 -10.03 18.69
CA MET A 316 -15.55 -8.72 18.11
C MET A 316 -15.58 -8.77 16.58
N ILE A 317 -16.24 -7.79 15.99
CA ILE A 317 -16.39 -7.71 14.53
C ILE A 317 -15.62 -6.48 14.01
N PHE A 318 -14.70 -6.71 13.08
CA PHE A 318 -14.12 -5.70 12.23
C PHE A 318 -14.84 -5.69 10.88
N SER A 319 -15.53 -4.60 10.54
CA SER A 319 -16.28 -4.45 9.29
C SER A 319 -15.62 -3.39 8.40
N ASP A 320 -15.02 -3.83 7.30
CA ASP A 320 -14.50 -2.95 6.25
C ASP A 320 -15.62 -2.65 5.25
N GLU A 321 -16.16 -1.44 5.34
CA GLU A 321 -17.28 -0.96 4.54
C GLU A 321 -16.85 0.16 3.57
N ILE A 322 -15.59 0.14 3.11
CA ILE A 322 -15.05 1.18 2.22
C ILE A 322 -15.81 1.29 0.89
N TYR A 323 -16.51 0.24 0.48
CA TYR A 323 -17.31 0.17 -0.75
C TYR A 323 -18.81 0.33 -0.53
N ASP A 324 -19.28 0.70 0.66
CA ASP A 324 -20.67 0.80 1.06
C ASP A 324 -21.57 1.65 0.14
N ARG A 325 -20.98 2.58 -0.60
CA ARG A 325 -21.66 3.46 -1.56
C ARG A 325 -21.54 3.01 -3.02
N LEU A 326 -20.77 1.97 -3.28
CA LEU A 326 -20.57 1.41 -4.62
C LEU A 326 -21.47 0.21 -4.86
N VAL A 327 -22.76 0.39 -4.59
CA VAL A 327 -23.79 -0.64 -4.75
C VAL A 327 -24.67 -0.31 -5.96
N MET A 328 -24.96 -1.32 -6.77
CA MET A 328 -25.72 -1.22 -8.03
C MET A 328 -26.98 -2.07 -7.99
N ASP A 329 -27.75 -2.05 -9.06
CA ASP A 329 -28.92 -2.90 -9.31
C ASP A 329 -30.06 -2.73 -8.29
N GLY A 330 -30.16 -1.55 -7.67
CA GLY A 330 -31.18 -1.27 -6.66
C GLY A 330 -30.97 -1.98 -5.33
N LEU A 331 -29.83 -2.63 -5.14
CA LEU A 331 -29.46 -3.23 -3.87
C LEU A 331 -29.04 -2.15 -2.84
N GLU A 332 -29.14 -2.50 -1.57
CA GLU A 332 -28.75 -1.63 -0.46
C GLU A 332 -27.69 -2.29 0.43
N HIS A 333 -26.69 -1.51 0.83
CA HIS A 333 -25.71 -1.96 1.80
C HIS A 333 -26.29 -1.90 3.22
N ILE A 334 -26.12 -2.99 3.97
CA ILE A 334 -26.46 -3.09 5.39
C ILE A 334 -25.14 -3.15 6.19
N SER A 335 -24.96 -2.23 7.13
CA SER A 335 -23.84 -2.32 8.07
C SER A 335 -24.08 -3.48 9.05
N ILE A 336 -23.12 -4.40 9.17
CA ILE A 336 -23.24 -5.51 10.11
C ILE A 336 -23.38 -5.02 11.56
N ALA A 337 -22.79 -3.88 11.89
CA ALA A 337 -22.89 -3.27 13.21
C ALA A 337 -24.34 -2.89 13.58
N SER A 338 -25.22 -2.64 12.58
CA SER A 338 -26.62 -2.36 12.84
C SER A 338 -27.41 -3.59 13.34
N LEU A 339 -26.87 -4.79 13.09
CA LEU A 339 -27.45 -6.07 13.50
C LEU A 339 -26.89 -6.60 14.82
N ALA A 340 -25.83 -5.96 15.35
CA ALA A 340 -25.07 -6.46 16.49
C ALA A 340 -24.96 -5.42 17.64
N PRO A 341 -26.08 -4.91 18.19
CA PRO A 341 -26.04 -3.86 19.22
C PRO A 341 -25.44 -4.31 20.56
N ASP A 342 -25.41 -5.60 20.81
CA ASP A 342 -24.89 -6.27 21.99
C ASP A 342 -23.43 -6.68 21.89
N LEU A 343 -22.86 -6.77 20.69
CA LEU A 343 -21.45 -7.05 20.45
C LEU A 343 -20.64 -5.74 20.35
N PHE A 344 -19.33 -5.87 20.41
CA PHE A 344 -18.45 -4.76 20.10
C PHE A 344 -18.01 -4.82 18.61
N CYS A 345 -18.30 -3.76 17.87
CA CYS A 345 -18.00 -3.67 16.45
C CYS A 345 -17.13 -2.46 16.15
N VAL A 346 -16.19 -2.61 15.24
CA VAL A 346 -15.39 -1.52 14.65
C VAL A 346 -15.67 -1.48 13.15
N THR A 347 -16.30 -0.41 12.69
CA THR A 347 -16.66 -0.21 11.29
C THR A 347 -15.70 0.75 10.63
N PHE A 348 -15.07 0.34 9.54
CA PHE A 348 -14.12 1.13 8.76
C PHE A 348 -14.76 1.63 7.48
N SER A 349 -14.54 2.89 7.12
CA SER A 349 -14.95 3.46 5.85
C SER A 349 -14.10 4.69 5.50
N GLY A 350 -14.35 5.34 4.38
CA GLY A 350 -13.56 6.50 3.95
C GLY A 350 -14.01 7.06 2.60
N LEU A 351 -13.31 8.08 2.14
CA LEU A 351 -13.63 8.77 0.89
C LEU A 351 -12.87 8.22 -0.34
N SER A 352 -11.93 7.30 -0.13
CA SER A 352 -11.03 6.80 -1.18
C SER A 352 -11.77 6.28 -2.41
N LYS A 353 -12.89 5.59 -2.20
CA LYS A 353 -13.65 4.91 -3.25
C LYS A 353 -14.90 5.69 -3.65
N SER A 354 -15.69 6.12 -2.67
CA SER A 354 -16.94 6.85 -2.88
C SER A 354 -16.76 8.24 -3.51
N HIS A 355 -15.63 8.89 -3.25
CA HIS A 355 -15.35 10.26 -3.75
C HIS A 355 -14.13 10.31 -4.68
N MET A 356 -13.60 9.16 -5.12
CA MET A 356 -12.47 9.04 -6.06
C MET A 356 -11.17 9.72 -5.58
N ILE A 357 -10.98 9.85 -4.25
CA ILE A 357 -9.85 10.56 -3.61
C ILE A 357 -8.91 9.65 -2.83
N ALA A 358 -8.61 8.48 -3.38
CA ALA A 358 -7.72 7.54 -2.71
C ALA A 358 -6.36 8.15 -2.32
N GLY A 359 -5.86 9.12 -3.11
CA GLY A 359 -4.59 9.82 -2.88
C GLY A 359 -4.62 10.84 -1.73
N TRP A 360 -5.80 11.32 -1.30
CA TRP A 360 -5.91 12.28 -0.20
C TRP A 360 -5.80 11.64 1.17
N ARG A 361 -5.92 10.32 1.25
CA ARG A 361 -5.74 9.53 2.47
C ARG A 361 -6.74 9.90 3.57
N VAL A 362 -8.04 9.82 3.28
CA VAL A 362 -9.13 10.05 4.25
C VAL A 362 -9.84 8.75 4.55
N GLY A 363 -9.79 8.32 5.80
CA GLY A 363 -10.53 7.20 6.33
C GLY A 363 -10.95 7.44 7.76
N TRP A 364 -11.86 6.63 8.25
CA TRP A 364 -12.32 6.65 9.64
C TRP A 364 -12.69 5.25 10.11
N MET A 365 -12.69 5.10 11.43
CA MET A 365 -13.31 3.97 12.10
C MET A 365 -14.33 4.46 13.12
N VAL A 366 -15.41 3.68 13.30
CA VAL A 366 -16.52 3.93 14.21
C VAL A 366 -16.61 2.76 15.19
N LEU A 367 -16.49 3.05 16.48
CA LEU A 367 -16.69 2.07 17.54
C LEU A 367 -18.18 2.04 17.94
N SER A 368 -18.77 0.86 17.96
CA SER A 368 -20.22 0.73 18.19
C SER A 368 -20.58 -0.50 19.04
N GLY A 369 -21.86 -0.62 19.36
CA GLY A 369 -22.39 -1.71 20.16
C GLY A 369 -22.01 -1.62 21.63
N ASN A 370 -21.64 -2.76 22.26
CA ASN A 370 -21.35 -2.84 23.67
C ASN A 370 -19.88 -2.52 24.00
N LYS A 371 -19.55 -1.25 24.08
CA LYS A 371 -18.18 -0.75 24.37
C LYS A 371 -17.66 -1.12 25.74
N ARG A 372 -18.51 -1.58 26.67
CA ARG A 372 -18.06 -2.04 28.00
C ARG A 372 -17.19 -3.28 27.93
N LEU A 373 -17.36 -4.08 26.88
CA LEU A 373 -16.57 -5.30 26.63
C LEU A 373 -15.12 -4.99 26.18
N ALA A 374 -14.87 -3.76 25.72
CA ALA A 374 -13.64 -3.39 25.03
C ALA A 374 -12.95 -2.14 25.62
N LYS A 375 -13.10 -1.88 26.94
CA LYS A 375 -12.55 -0.66 27.56
C LYS A 375 -11.04 -0.54 27.38
N ASP A 376 -10.30 -1.59 27.71
CA ASP A 376 -8.85 -1.61 27.64
C ASP A 376 -8.36 -1.53 26.19
N TYR A 377 -9.07 -2.17 25.25
CA TYR A 377 -8.82 -2.05 23.82
C TYR A 377 -9.00 -0.60 23.34
N ILE A 378 -10.07 0.08 23.77
CA ILE A 378 -10.32 1.49 23.45
C ILE A 378 -9.22 2.39 24.03
N GLU A 379 -8.72 2.08 25.23
CA GLU A 379 -7.57 2.77 25.81
C GLU A 379 -6.32 2.57 24.96
N GLY A 380 -6.03 1.35 24.52
CA GLY A 380 -4.95 1.04 23.58
C GLY A 380 -5.06 1.81 22.27
N LEU A 381 -6.26 1.90 21.68
CA LEU A 381 -6.52 2.71 20.50
C LEU A 381 -6.23 4.20 20.74
N ASN A 382 -6.62 4.74 21.90
CA ASN A 382 -6.33 6.13 22.27
C ASN A 382 -4.82 6.37 22.38
N MET A 383 -4.09 5.44 23.01
CA MET A 383 -2.63 5.52 23.12
C MET A 383 -1.97 5.57 21.74
N LEU A 384 -2.31 4.64 20.85
CA LEU A 384 -1.74 4.58 19.49
C LEU A 384 -2.14 5.81 18.65
N ALA A 385 -3.38 6.28 18.75
CA ALA A 385 -3.83 7.50 18.09
C ALA A 385 -3.05 8.74 18.57
N ASN A 386 -2.77 8.83 19.89
CA ASN A 386 -1.97 9.90 20.48
C ASN A 386 -0.51 9.83 20.04
N MET A 387 0.08 8.63 19.96
CA MET A 387 1.45 8.44 19.47
C MET A 387 1.61 8.89 18.02
N ARG A 388 0.59 8.67 17.18
CA ARG A 388 0.55 9.11 15.80
C ARG A 388 0.35 10.62 15.67
N MET A 389 -0.07 11.34 16.70
CA MET A 389 -0.49 12.75 16.75
C MET A 389 -1.88 12.97 16.13
N CYS A 390 -1.97 13.11 14.81
CA CYS A 390 -3.24 13.25 14.08
C CYS A 390 -3.12 12.68 12.65
N SER A 391 -4.25 12.46 11.99
CA SER A 391 -4.27 12.17 10.56
C SER A 391 -4.18 13.47 9.75
N ASN A 392 -4.05 13.35 8.44
CA ASN A 392 -3.97 14.46 7.48
C ASN A 392 -5.10 15.49 7.71
N VAL A 393 -4.76 16.64 8.25
CA VAL A 393 -5.76 17.66 8.65
C VAL A 393 -6.49 18.28 7.45
N PRO A 394 -5.80 18.68 6.37
CA PRO A 394 -6.49 19.13 5.15
C PRO A 394 -7.51 18.12 4.63
N ALA A 395 -7.17 16.82 4.65
CA ALA A 395 -8.07 15.79 4.18
C ALA A 395 -9.28 15.56 5.11
N GLN A 396 -9.11 15.77 6.42
CA GLN A 396 -10.23 15.71 7.38
C GLN A 396 -11.23 16.85 7.18
N SER A 397 -10.77 18.04 6.79
CA SER A 397 -11.62 19.25 6.70
C SER A 397 -12.76 19.06 5.71
N VAL A 398 -12.55 18.29 4.64
CA VAL A 398 -13.56 18.06 3.60
C VAL A 398 -14.57 16.96 3.92
N VAL A 399 -14.42 16.24 5.02
CA VAL A 399 -15.31 15.10 5.35
C VAL A 399 -16.76 15.55 5.49
N GLN A 400 -17.00 16.71 6.08
CA GLN A 400 -18.35 17.24 6.25
C GLN A 400 -19.00 17.55 4.91
N THR A 401 -18.31 18.20 4.01
CA THR A 401 -18.78 18.52 2.65
C THR A 401 -19.01 17.25 1.85
N ALA A 402 -18.07 16.31 1.90
CA ALA A 402 -18.17 15.04 1.19
C ALA A 402 -19.36 14.20 1.66
N LEU A 403 -19.60 14.10 2.97
CA LEU A 403 -20.70 13.28 3.51
C LEU A 403 -22.07 13.98 3.41
N GLY A 404 -22.11 15.31 3.49
CA GLY A 404 -23.32 16.11 3.44
C GLY A 404 -23.74 16.57 2.05
N GLY A 405 -22.82 16.57 1.09
CA GLY A 405 -23.05 17.01 -0.29
C GLY A 405 -23.74 15.99 -1.19
N HIS A 406 -23.85 16.32 -2.46
CA HIS A 406 -24.34 15.41 -3.49
C HIS A 406 -23.41 14.19 -3.61
N GLN A 407 -24.00 13.00 -3.65
CA GLN A 407 -23.25 11.75 -3.75
C GLN A 407 -23.09 11.38 -5.23
N SER A 408 -22.25 12.10 -5.95
CA SER A 408 -22.06 11.97 -7.40
C SER A 408 -21.59 10.59 -7.84
N VAL A 409 -21.02 9.77 -6.93
CA VAL A 409 -20.69 8.38 -7.24
C VAL A 409 -21.93 7.59 -7.69
N LYS A 410 -23.12 7.93 -7.18
CA LYS A 410 -24.37 7.27 -7.55
C LYS A 410 -24.70 7.44 -9.03
N ASP A 411 -24.30 8.55 -9.65
CA ASP A 411 -24.54 8.84 -11.05
C ASP A 411 -23.73 7.89 -11.98
N TYR A 412 -22.62 7.34 -11.47
CA TYR A 412 -21.84 6.33 -12.19
C TYR A 412 -22.39 4.91 -12.08
N LEU A 413 -23.30 4.66 -11.13
CA LEU A 413 -23.76 3.30 -10.73
C LEU A 413 -25.14 2.94 -11.23
N VAL A 414 -25.77 3.80 -12.03
CA VAL A 414 -27.10 3.59 -12.64
C VAL A 414 -26.96 3.39 -14.13
N PRO A 415 -27.96 2.81 -14.81
CA PRO A 415 -27.97 2.67 -16.27
C PRO A 415 -27.65 3.99 -16.99
N GLY A 416 -26.68 3.97 -17.89
CA GLY A 416 -26.10 5.18 -18.53
C GLY A 416 -24.96 5.80 -17.74
N GLY A 417 -24.72 5.41 -16.52
CA GLY A 417 -23.55 5.79 -15.73
C GLY A 417 -22.31 4.99 -16.13
N ARG A 418 -21.16 5.67 -16.13
CA ARG A 418 -19.93 5.10 -16.71
C ARG A 418 -19.49 3.78 -16.10
N ILE A 419 -19.58 3.61 -14.77
CA ILE A 419 -19.18 2.35 -14.09
C ILE A 419 -20.19 1.24 -14.43
N TYR A 420 -21.47 1.57 -14.40
CA TYR A 420 -22.53 0.64 -14.76
C TYR A 420 -22.36 0.10 -16.19
N ASP A 421 -22.23 1.00 -17.16
CA ASP A 421 -22.09 0.62 -18.56
C ASP A 421 -20.80 -0.16 -18.84
N GLN A 422 -19.70 0.17 -18.18
CA GLN A 422 -18.45 -0.59 -18.27
C GLN A 422 -18.59 -2.00 -17.69
N ARG A 423 -19.31 -2.17 -16.56
CA ARG A 423 -19.61 -3.48 -16.00
C ARG A 423 -20.41 -4.33 -17.01
N GLU A 424 -21.49 -3.79 -17.56
CA GLU A 424 -22.32 -4.50 -18.54
C GLU A 424 -21.52 -4.92 -19.77
N LEU A 425 -20.68 -4.01 -20.28
CA LEU A 425 -19.81 -4.32 -21.41
C LEU A 425 -18.82 -5.45 -21.07
N CYS A 426 -18.15 -5.38 -19.91
CA CYS A 426 -17.21 -6.41 -19.46
C CYS A 426 -17.90 -7.76 -19.27
N THR A 427 -19.08 -7.80 -18.69
CA THR A 427 -19.87 -9.03 -18.51
C THR A 427 -20.22 -9.66 -19.85
N THR A 428 -20.73 -8.85 -20.79
CA THR A 428 -21.08 -9.30 -22.14
C THR A 428 -19.85 -9.84 -22.88
N CYS A 429 -18.74 -9.11 -22.88
CA CYS A 429 -17.49 -9.55 -23.53
C CYS A 429 -16.95 -10.84 -22.91
N SER A 430 -16.99 -10.98 -21.59
CA SER A 430 -16.54 -12.18 -20.88
C SER A 430 -17.39 -13.41 -21.25
N THR A 431 -18.70 -13.23 -21.32
CA THR A 431 -19.63 -14.30 -21.73
C THR A 431 -19.38 -14.76 -23.17
N ILE A 432 -19.19 -13.81 -24.10
CA ILE A 432 -18.85 -14.11 -25.50
C ILE A 432 -17.50 -14.84 -25.57
N PHE A 433 -16.50 -14.40 -24.81
CA PHE A 433 -15.19 -15.04 -24.79
C PHE A 433 -15.24 -16.46 -24.23
N GLN A 434 -16.01 -16.70 -23.17
CA GLN A 434 -16.22 -18.04 -22.58
C GLN A 434 -16.96 -18.98 -23.53
N ALA A 435 -17.92 -18.47 -24.30
CA ALA A 435 -18.63 -19.23 -25.29
C ALA A 435 -17.81 -19.54 -26.57
N SER A 436 -16.65 -18.89 -26.75
CA SER A 436 -15.76 -19.09 -27.90
C SER A 436 -15.18 -20.52 -27.94
N PRO A 437 -15.18 -21.21 -29.10
CA PRO A 437 -14.62 -22.56 -29.22
C PRO A 437 -13.16 -22.71 -28.77
N ARG A 438 -12.38 -21.61 -28.79
CA ARG A 438 -10.98 -21.60 -28.34
C ARG A 438 -10.85 -21.63 -26.81
N SER A 439 -11.80 -21.06 -26.05
CA SER A 439 -11.79 -21.10 -24.57
C SER A 439 -12.15 -22.48 -24.04
N ASN A 440 -13.06 -23.18 -24.70
CA ASN A 440 -13.45 -24.55 -24.34
C ASN A 440 -12.32 -25.60 -24.51
N ARG A 441 -11.34 -25.36 -25.42
CA ARG A 441 -10.16 -26.22 -25.52
C ARG A 441 -9.22 -26.12 -24.32
N LYS A 442 -9.05 -24.92 -23.74
CA LYS A 442 -8.21 -24.72 -22.53
C LYS A 442 -8.89 -25.29 -21.26
N ARG A 443 -10.20 -25.20 -21.14
CA ARG A 443 -10.92 -25.81 -20.00
C ARG A 443 -10.86 -27.34 -20.01
N ARG A 444 -10.90 -27.99 -21.16
CA ARG A 444 -10.75 -29.47 -21.25
C ARG A 444 -9.34 -29.96 -20.89
N SER A 445 -8.30 -29.17 -21.13
CA SER A 445 -6.92 -29.54 -20.76
C SER A 445 -6.59 -29.34 -19.28
N THR A 446 -7.33 -28.48 -18.57
CA THR A 446 -7.17 -28.28 -17.12
C THR A 446 -8.03 -29.24 -16.30
N SER A 447 -9.18 -29.71 -16.81
CA SER A 447 -10.00 -30.72 -16.12
C SER A 447 -9.42 -32.13 -16.19
N SER A 448 -8.62 -32.46 -17.24
CA SER A 448 -7.95 -33.77 -17.34
C SER A 448 -6.67 -33.90 -16.46
N ARG A 449 -6.22 -32.82 -15.80
CA ARG A 449 -5.08 -32.86 -14.85
C ARG A 449 -5.49 -32.90 -13.37
N ARG A 450 -6.81 -32.93 -13.07
CA ARG A 450 -7.32 -33.08 -11.68
C ARG A 450 -7.77 -34.51 -11.32
N SER A 451 -7.56 -35.47 -12.20
CA SER A 451 -7.86 -36.90 -11.94
C SER A 451 -6.62 -37.78 -12.15
N MET A 452 -5.52 -37.47 -11.46
CA MET A 452 -4.41 -38.39 -11.14
C MET A 452 -3.76 -37.95 -9.82
#